data_deb8bdb4f2ed13a757165a67a7e246de
#
_entry.id   deb8bdb4f2ed13a757165a67a7e246de
#
_cell.length_a   1.000
_cell.length_b   1.000
_cell.length_c   1.000
_cell.angle_alpha   90.00
_cell.angle_beta   90.00
_cell.angle_gamma   90.00
#
_symmetry.space_group_name_H-M   'P 1'
#
loop_
_entity.id
_entity.type
_entity.pdbx_description
1 polymer ?
#
loop_
_entity_poly.entity_id
_entity_poly.type
_entity_poly.pdbx_seq_one_letter_code
_entity_poly.pdbx_strand_id
1 'polypeptide(L)'
;EPANIDDNGASVAGWTQTSYQEEFNALVKRVKNDGGFWVARFETSVDSNNVAQSKQNQKVLTNTSWYNLYTTQKSLTKGTTTSHMIWGCQWDQIMIWMKDIRNNNVVQGSRYFIINSSNMGNYLNTEIKISEDQTKRAGEAFRFKSGEVGGAMIKNIYDLAGNVWEWTME
;
A
#
# COMPACT_ATOMS: atom_id res chain seq x y z
N GLU A 1 12.73 -13.70 -4.79
CA GLU A 1 13.46 -12.68 -5.57
C GLU A 1 12.45 -11.91 -6.41
N PRO A 2 12.51 -10.57 -6.46
CA PRO A 2 11.65 -9.82 -7.36
C PRO A 2 11.92 -10.24 -8.80
N ALA A 3 10.86 -10.42 -9.57
CA ALA A 3 10.97 -10.76 -10.97
C ALA A 3 11.62 -9.59 -11.72
N ASN A 4 12.81 -9.78 -12.23
CA ASN A 4 13.50 -8.80 -13.07
C ASN A 4 12.97 -8.83 -14.52
N ILE A 5 11.67 -8.89 -14.66
CA ILE A 5 10.95 -8.96 -15.92
C ILE A 5 9.97 -7.79 -16.05
N ASP A 6 9.85 -7.25 -17.25
CA ASP A 6 8.85 -6.25 -17.59
C ASP A 6 7.45 -6.85 -17.82
N ASP A 7 6.48 -6.04 -18.21
CA ASP A 7 5.10 -6.48 -18.49
C ASP A 7 5.00 -7.48 -19.66
N ASN A 8 6.03 -7.57 -20.50
CA ASN A 8 6.09 -8.49 -21.64
C ASN A 8 6.84 -9.78 -21.30
N GLY A 9 7.30 -9.94 -20.05
CA GLY A 9 8.11 -11.07 -19.63
C GLY A 9 9.58 -10.97 -20.02
N ALA A 10 10.02 -9.82 -20.53
CA ALA A 10 11.43 -9.60 -20.87
C ALA A 10 12.24 -9.23 -19.62
N SER A 11 13.50 -9.67 -19.59
CA SER A 11 14.41 -9.33 -18.51
C SER A 11 14.68 -7.83 -18.46
N VAL A 12 14.54 -7.23 -17.27
CA VAL A 12 14.82 -5.80 -17.08
C VAL A 12 16.32 -5.56 -16.95
N ALA A 13 16.89 -4.85 -17.90
CA ALA A 13 18.30 -4.55 -17.92
C ALA A 13 18.72 -3.78 -16.65
N GLY A 14 19.78 -4.24 -16.00
CA GLY A 14 20.35 -3.59 -14.81
C GLY A 14 19.68 -3.93 -13.47
N TRP A 15 18.57 -4.68 -13.46
CA TRP A 15 18.00 -5.18 -12.23
C TRP A 15 18.63 -6.54 -11.86
N THR A 16 19.40 -6.55 -10.81
CA THR A 16 20.18 -7.70 -10.35
C THR A 16 20.00 -7.89 -8.84
N GLN A 17 20.43 -9.03 -8.33
CA GLN A 17 20.48 -9.26 -6.88
C GLN A 17 21.35 -8.20 -6.18
N THR A 18 22.40 -7.73 -6.83
CA THR A 18 23.24 -6.64 -6.30
C THR A 18 22.45 -5.35 -6.19
N SER A 19 21.70 -4.95 -7.23
CA SER A 19 20.86 -3.75 -7.21
C SER A 19 19.80 -3.83 -6.08
N TYR A 20 19.19 -4.99 -5.90
CA TYR A 20 18.25 -5.24 -4.82
C TYR A 20 18.90 -5.05 -3.44
N GLN A 21 20.07 -5.64 -3.24
CA GLN A 21 20.80 -5.52 -1.98
C GLN A 21 21.26 -4.08 -1.70
N GLU A 22 21.67 -3.35 -2.72
CA GLU A 22 22.04 -1.93 -2.60
C GLU A 22 20.85 -1.08 -2.19
N GLU A 23 19.67 -1.28 -2.78
CA GLU A 23 18.44 -0.57 -2.38
C GLU A 23 18.03 -0.89 -0.94
N PHE A 24 18.12 -2.15 -0.53
CA PHE A 24 17.84 -2.53 0.85
C PHE A 24 18.81 -1.88 1.83
N ASN A 25 20.11 -1.89 1.53
CA ASN A 25 21.12 -1.25 2.35
C ASN A 25 20.89 0.27 2.45
N ALA A 26 20.47 0.90 1.35
CA ALA A 26 20.12 2.31 1.33
C ALA A 26 18.90 2.60 2.20
N LEU A 27 17.87 1.74 2.17
CA LEU A 27 16.72 1.83 3.09
C LEU A 27 17.18 1.77 4.55
N VAL A 28 17.95 0.74 4.92
CA VAL A 28 18.43 0.55 6.31
C VAL A 28 19.21 1.77 6.78
N LYS A 29 20.08 2.32 5.92
CA LYS A 29 20.86 3.53 6.25
C LYS A 29 19.96 4.74 6.50
N ARG A 30 18.94 4.97 5.64
CA ARG A 30 17.98 6.08 5.81
C ARG A 30 17.17 5.92 7.08
N VAL A 31 16.58 4.75 7.33
CA VAL A 31 15.78 4.49 8.53
C VAL A 31 16.61 4.74 9.81
N LYS A 32 17.90 4.37 9.81
CA LYS A 32 18.80 4.65 10.93
C LYS A 32 19.09 6.16 11.11
N ASN A 33 19.28 6.87 10.01
CA ASN A 33 19.61 8.30 10.06
C ASN A 33 18.39 9.16 10.41
N ASP A 34 17.22 8.81 9.87
CA ASP A 34 16.00 9.61 9.96
C ASP A 34 15.10 9.19 11.14
N GLY A 35 15.45 8.08 11.83
CA GLY A 35 14.71 7.54 12.97
C GLY A 35 13.42 6.81 12.59
N GLY A 36 13.19 6.53 11.30
CA GLY A 36 12.01 5.83 10.83
C GLY A 36 11.73 6.03 9.34
N PHE A 37 10.49 5.79 8.96
CA PHE A 37 10.00 6.01 7.59
C PHE A 37 8.56 6.50 7.59
N TRP A 38 8.17 7.13 6.51
CA TRP A 38 6.79 7.56 6.29
C TRP A 38 6.06 6.53 5.43
N VAL A 39 4.79 6.30 5.74
CA VAL A 39 3.90 5.46 4.93
C VAL A 39 2.78 6.31 4.35
N ALA A 40 2.42 6.03 3.11
CA ALA A 40 1.30 6.68 2.44
C ALA A 40 -0.03 6.34 3.13
N ARG A 41 -0.95 7.31 3.20
CA ARG A 41 -2.27 7.13 3.82
C ARG A 41 -3.27 6.41 2.93
N PHE A 42 -3.10 6.52 1.62
CA PHE A 42 -4.00 5.99 0.61
C PHE A 42 -3.21 5.11 -0.36
N GLU A 43 -3.87 4.13 -0.92
CA GLU A 43 -3.31 3.28 -1.97
C GLU A 43 -2.76 4.14 -3.13
N THR A 44 -1.75 3.60 -3.81
CA THR A 44 -1.10 4.32 -4.90
C THR A 44 -2.07 4.57 -6.06
N SER A 45 -2.11 5.81 -6.46
CA SER A 45 -2.69 6.26 -7.74
C SER A 45 -1.64 7.01 -8.53
N VAL A 46 -1.95 7.41 -9.75
CA VAL A 46 -1.09 8.26 -10.57
C VAL A 46 -1.82 9.52 -11.00
N ASP A 47 -1.08 10.60 -11.18
CA ASP A 47 -1.61 11.82 -11.77
C ASP A 47 -1.63 11.75 -13.32
N SER A 48 -2.00 12.84 -13.98
CA SER A 48 -2.05 12.94 -15.45
C SER A 48 -0.69 12.77 -16.13
N ASN A 49 0.40 12.84 -15.40
CA ASN A 49 1.77 12.67 -15.90
C ASN A 49 2.36 11.30 -15.52
N ASN A 50 1.54 10.35 -15.04
CA ASN A 50 1.96 9.06 -14.51
C ASN A 50 2.90 9.14 -13.29
N VAL A 51 2.88 10.26 -12.57
CA VAL A 51 3.62 10.39 -11.31
C VAL A 51 2.80 9.80 -10.19
N ALA A 52 3.43 8.95 -9.35
CA ALA A 52 2.77 8.35 -8.20
C ALA A 52 2.25 9.42 -7.24
N GLN A 53 1.08 9.16 -6.69
CA GLN A 53 0.47 9.98 -5.66
C GLN A 53 -0.29 9.12 -4.65
N SER A 54 -0.45 9.64 -3.43
CA SER A 54 -1.32 9.08 -2.40
C SER A 54 -2.36 10.15 -2.03
N LYS A 55 -3.54 10.06 -2.63
CA LYS A 55 -4.63 11.03 -2.44
C LYS A 55 -5.97 10.32 -2.29
N GLN A 56 -6.82 10.88 -1.43
CA GLN A 56 -8.19 10.40 -1.23
C GLN A 56 -9.01 10.51 -2.52
N ASN A 57 -9.93 9.58 -2.69
CA ASN A 57 -10.88 9.53 -3.81
C ASN A 57 -10.23 9.41 -5.20
N GLN A 58 -9.01 8.89 -5.26
CA GLN A 58 -8.35 8.59 -6.52
C GLN A 58 -8.51 7.12 -6.89
N LYS A 59 -8.59 6.86 -8.20
CA LYS A 59 -8.61 5.51 -8.73
C LYS A 59 -7.26 4.84 -8.43
N VAL A 60 -7.31 3.70 -7.76
CA VAL A 60 -6.11 2.93 -7.41
C VAL A 60 -5.43 2.40 -8.68
N LEU A 61 -4.11 2.46 -8.72
CA LEU A 61 -3.31 1.89 -9.81
C LEU A 61 -3.39 0.36 -9.76
N THR A 62 -3.88 -0.23 -10.84
CA THR A 62 -4.04 -1.68 -10.97
C THR A 62 -3.78 -2.12 -12.40
N ASN A 63 -3.78 -3.44 -12.65
CA ASN A 63 -3.47 -4.03 -13.96
C ASN A 63 -2.08 -3.59 -14.45
N THR A 64 -1.11 -3.66 -13.57
CA THR A 64 0.28 -3.30 -13.83
C THR A 64 1.19 -4.40 -13.30
N SER A 65 2.38 -4.56 -13.88
CA SER A 65 3.37 -5.50 -13.37
C SER A 65 4.03 -4.99 -12.10
N TRP A 66 4.69 -5.89 -11.38
CA TRP A 66 5.53 -5.54 -10.24
C TRP A 66 6.57 -4.48 -10.61
N TYR A 67 7.24 -4.64 -11.76
CA TYR A 67 8.28 -3.72 -12.21
C TYR A 67 7.74 -2.32 -12.53
N ASN A 68 6.62 -2.23 -13.20
CA ASN A 68 5.98 -0.94 -13.46
C ASN A 68 5.50 -0.26 -12.18
N LEU A 69 5.00 -1.04 -11.23
CA LEU A 69 4.62 -0.50 -9.92
C LEU A 69 5.86 0.00 -9.17
N TYR A 70 6.95 -0.78 -9.18
CA TYR A 70 8.23 -0.40 -8.58
C TYR A 70 8.75 0.93 -9.15
N THR A 71 8.79 1.08 -10.47
CA THR A 71 9.25 2.32 -11.12
C THR A 71 8.31 3.50 -10.85
N THR A 72 7.01 3.26 -10.90
CA THR A 72 5.99 4.27 -10.59
C THR A 72 6.12 4.78 -9.15
N GLN A 73 6.30 3.89 -8.18
CA GLN A 73 6.47 4.27 -6.77
C GLN A 73 7.69 5.19 -6.56
N LYS A 74 8.75 5.01 -7.35
CA LYS A 74 9.94 5.86 -7.29
C LYS A 74 9.72 7.26 -7.90
N SER A 75 8.68 7.45 -8.70
CA SER A 75 8.41 8.72 -9.39
C SER A 75 7.96 9.85 -8.45
N LEU A 76 7.48 9.52 -7.25
CA LEU A 76 7.08 10.52 -6.24
C LEU A 76 8.30 11.23 -5.59
N THR A 77 9.51 10.75 -5.82
CA THR A 77 10.73 11.34 -5.25
C THR A 77 10.84 12.82 -5.61
N LYS A 78 10.93 13.69 -4.60
CA LYS A 78 11.01 15.13 -4.76
C LYS A 78 11.91 15.76 -3.69
N GLY A 79 12.87 16.56 -4.11
CA GLY A 79 13.82 17.19 -3.19
C GLY A 79 14.64 16.17 -2.40
N THR A 80 14.58 16.23 -1.09
CA THR A 80 15.26 15.28 -0.19
C THR A 80 14.43 14.03 0.10
N THR A 81 13.17 13.98 -0.33
CA THR A 81 12.28 12.84 -0.14
C THR A 81 12.56 11.78 -1.20
N THR A 82 12.71 10.54 -0.78
CA THR A 82 12.82 9.38 -1.65
C THR A 82 11.61 8.47 -1.41
N SER A 83 10.88 8.16 -2.47
CA SER A 83 9.79 7.20 -2.43
C SER A 83 10.20 5.86 -3.04
N HIS A 84 9.58 4.81 -2.59
CA HIS A 84 9.82 3.44 -3.09
C HIS A 84 8.62 2.54 -2.74
N MET A 85 8.54 1.39 -3.39
CA MET A 85 7.61 0.33 -3.00
C MET A 85 7.98 -0.16 -1.61
N ILE A 86 6.97 -0.49 -0.82
CA ILE A 86 7.16 -0.95 0.57
C ILE A 86 7.95 -2.27 0.61
N TRP A 87 8.85 -2.39 1.57
CA TRP A 87 9.55 -3.63 1.88
C TRP A 87 8.75 -4.46 2.89
N GLY A 88 8.85 -5.77 2.83
CA GLY A 88 8.15 -6.66 3.76
C GLY A 88 8.47 -6.34 5.23
N CYS A 89 9.72 -6.04 5.55
CA CYS A 89 10.08 -5.61 6.90
C CYS A 89 9.43 -4.28 7.33
N GLN A 90 9.17 -3.36 6.39
CA GLN A 90 8.40 -2.14 6.67
C GLN A 90 6.91 -2.46 6.87
N TRP A 91 6.37 -3.36 6.06
CA TRP A 91 5.02 -3.87 6.23
C TRP A 91 4.80 -4.47 7.61
N ASP A 92 5.72 -5.33 8.05
CA ASP A 92 5.68 -5.92 9.40
C ASP A 92 5.70 -4.86 10.51
N GLN A 93 6.52 -3.81 10.34
CA GLN A 93 6.54 -2.69 11.31
C GLN A 93 5.22 -1.91 11.33
N ILE A 94 4.58 -1.72 10.18
CA ILE A 94 3.25 -1.11 10.10
C ILE A 94 2.23 -1.99 10.84
N MET A 95 2.25 -3.30 10.62
CA MET A 95 1.36 -4.23 11.31
C MET A 95 1.57 -4.21 12.84
N ILE A 96 2.82 -4.20 13.30
CA ILE A 96 3.17 -4.08 14.72
C ILE A 96 2.65 -2.76 15.29
N TRP A 97 2.89 -1.65 14.60
CA TRP A 97 2.42 -0.33 15.02
C TRP A 97 0.89 -0.22 15.06
N MET A 98 0.20 -0.80 14.09
CA MET A 98 -1.26 -0.84 14.06
C MET A 98 -1.83 -1.66 15.21
N LYS A 99 -1.16 -2.76 15.57
CA LYS A 99 -1.53 -3.63 16.68
C LYS A 99 -1.27 -3.00 18.06
N ASP A 100 -0.39 -2.01 18.15
CA ASP A 100 -0.04 -1.37 19.41
C ASP A 100 -1.20 -0.53 19.96
N ILE A 101 -1.77 -1.00 21.06
CA ILE A 101 -2.91 -0.40 21.76
C ILE A 101 -2.51 0.63 22.83
N ARG A 102 -1.21 0.79 23.10
CA ARG A 102 -0.71 1.64 24.19
C ARG A 102 -0.90 3.14 23.94
N ASN A 103 -1.03 3.54 22.70
CA ASN A 103 -1.40 4.90 22.35
C ASN A 103 -2.92 5.02 22.30
N ASN A 104 -3.53 5.72 23.24
CA ASN A 104 -4.97 5.87 23.49
C ASN A 104 -5.83 6.36 22.29
N ASN A 105 -5.28 6.53 21.13
CA ASN A 105 -5.97 6.90 19.89
C ASN A 105 -6.38 5.69 19.02
N VAL A 106 -6.34 4.50 19.58
CA VAL A 106 -6.76 3.30 18.87
C VAL A 106 -8.27 3.21 18.89
N VAL A 107 -8.89 3.26 17.73
CA VAL A 107 -10.29 2.88 17.57
C VAL A 107 -10.46 1.49 18.19
N GLN A 108 -11.41 1.37 19.14
CA GLN A 108 -11.72 0.11 19.80
C GLN A 108 -11.97 -0.95 18.74
N GLY A 109 -11.15 -2.01 18.73
CA GLY A 109 -11.26 -3.07 17.74
C GLY A 109 -10.11 -3.17 16.73
N SER A 110 -9.16 -2.22 16.68
CA SER A 110 -8.05 -2.29 15.70
C SER A 110 -7.21 -3.56 15.84
N ARG A 111 -7.02 -4.09 17.05
CA ARG A 111 -6.38 -5.40 17.25
C ARG A 111 -7.19 -6.54 16.64
N TYR A 112 -8.52 -6.50 16.77
CA TYR A 112 -9.41 -7.49 16.16
C TYR A 112 -9.30 -7.46 14.64
N PHE A 113 -9.28 -6.28 14.05
CA PHE A 113 -9.17 -6.11 12.60
C PHE A 113 -7.85 -6.64 12.03
N ILE A 114 -6.73 -6.45 12.71
CA ILE A 114 -5.44 -6.99 12.27
C ILE A 114 -5.40 -8.52 12.35
N ILE A 115 -6.07 -9.11 13.33
CA ILE A 115 -6.15 -10.57 13.48
C ILE A 115 -7.18 -11.18 12.52
N ASN A 116 -8.29 -10.45 12.28
CA ASN A 116 -9.36 -10.86 11.38
C ASN A 116 -9.86 -9.68 10.58
N SER A 117 -9.28 -9.48 9.40
CA SER A 117 -9.61 -8.38 8.51
C SER A 117 -10.93 -8.58 7.73
N SER A 118 -11.64 -9.68 7.93
CA SER A 118 -12.85 -10.01 7.16
C SER A 118 -13.96 -8.97 7.28
N ASN A 119 -13.98 -8.19 8.37
CA ASN A 119 -14.98 -7.15 8.64
C ASN A 119 -14.47 -5.74 8.37
N MET A 120 -13.23 -5.61 7.88
CA MET A 120 -12.67 -4.33 7.51
C MET A 120 -12.05 -4.44 6.11
N GLY A 121 -12.39 -3.59 5.24
CA GLY A 121 -11.88 -3.61 3.89
C GLY A 121 -12.82 -4.26 2.87
N ASN A 122 -12.51 -4.00 1.64
CA ASN A 122 -13.33 -4.39 0.50
C ASN A 122 -12.94 -5.77 -0.03
N TYR A 123 -13.54 -6.81 0.51
CA TYR A 123 -13.41 -8.19 -0.01
C TYR A 123 -14.62 -8.59 -0.83
N LEU A 124 -14.48 -9.62 -1.65
CA LEU A 124 -15.58 -10.13 -2.47
C LEU A 124 -16.81 -10.47 -1.61
N ASN A 125 -16.61 -11.10 -0.46
CA ASN A 125 -17.68 -11.60 0.40
C ASN A 125 -18.11 -10.60 1.50
N THR A 126 -17.64 -9.34 1.46
CA THR A 126 -18.09 -8.31 2.40
C THR A 126 -19.19 -7.45 1.82
N GLU A 127 -20.20 -7.15 2.64
CA GLU A 127 -21.17 -6.11 2.36
C GLU A 127 -20.64 -4.77 2.87
N ILE A 128 -20.67 -3.73 2.04
CA ILE A 128 -20.18 -2.40 2.39
C ILE A 128 -21.23 -1.35 2.03
N LYS A 129 -21.65 -0.57 3.02
CA LYS A 129 -22.50 0.58 2.80
C LYS A 129 -21.69 1.74 2.25
N ILE A 130 -21.97 2.15 1.02
CA ILE A 130 -21.28 3.24 0.31
C ILE A 130 -21.93 4.59 0.62
N SER A 131 -23.27 4.64 0.57
CA SER A 131 -24.09 5.81 0.89
C SER A 131 -25.42 5.36 1.50
N GLU A 132 -26.34 6.30 1.74
CA GLU A 132 -27.69 5.95 2.23
C GLU A 132 -28.43 5.01 1.28
N ASP A 133 -28.24 5.22 -0.04
CA ASP A 133 -28.98 4.53 -1.09
C ASP A 133 -28.15 3.47 -1.82
N GLN A 134 -26.86 3.35 -1.51
CA GLN A 134 -25.96 2.46 -2.23
C GLN A 134 -25.19 1.53 -1.31
N THR A 135 -25.28 0.24 -1.57
CA THR A 135 -24.58 -0.81 -0.84
C THR A 135 -23.94 -1.79 -1.85
N LYS A 136 -22.64 -2.04 -1.71
CA LYS A 136 -21.99 -3.19 -2.33
C LYS A 136 -22.38 -4.44 -1.58
N ARG A 137 -22.94 -5.42 -2.27
CA ARG A 137 -23.38 -6.69 -1.67
C ARG A 137 -22.23 -7.70 -1.61
N ALA A 138 -22.34 -8.66 -0.70
CA ALA A 138 -21.47 -9.83 -0.70
C ALA A 138 -21.59 -10.59 -2.03
N GLY A 139 -20.43 -11.01 -2.59
CA GLY A 139 -20.34 -11.65 -3.91
C GLY A 139 -20.24 -10.68 -5.08
N GLU A 140 -20.39 -9.37 -4.85
CA GLU A 140 -20.22 -8.34 -5.86
C GLU A 140 -18.76 -7.88 -5.94
N ALA A 141 -18.16 -7.99 -7.13
CA ALA A 141 -16.81 -7.49 -7.37
C ALA A 141 -16.86 -5.99 -7.64
N PHE A 142 -16.44 -5.19 -6.67
CA PHE A 142 -16.42 -3.74 -6.77
C PHE A 142 -15.11 -3.20 -6.20
N ARG A 143 -14.51 -2.24 -6.89
CA ARG A 143 -13.29 -1.56 -6.46
C ARG A 143 -13.60 -0.12 -6.11
N PHE A 144 -13.31 0.26 -4.88
CA PHE A 144 -13.42 1.64 -4.43
C PHE A 144 -12.21 2.47 -4.84
N LYS A 145 -12.40 3.77 -4.93
CA LYS A 145 -11.30 4.71 -4.90
C LYS A 145 -10.70 4.71 -3.51
N SER A 146 -9.39 4.87 -3.39
CA SER A 146 -8.74 4.81 -2.09
C SER A 146 -9.29 5.88 -1.14
N GLY A 147 -9.62 5.47 0.07
CA GLY A 147 -10.23 6.31 1.09
C GLY A 147 -11.66 6.79 0.78
N GLU A 148 -12.35 6.17 -0.17
CA GLU A 148 -13.75 6.47 -0.48
C GLU A 148 -14.70 6.00 0.63
N VAL A 149 -14.37 4.89 1.26
CA VAL A 149 -15.16 4.28 2.33
C VAL A 149 -14.40 4.34 3.65
N GLY A 150 -14.96 5.03 4.64
CA GLY A 150 -14.30 5.24 5.94
C GLY A 150 -14.10 3.99 6.79
N GLY A 151 -14.82 2.91 6.51
CA GLY A 151 -14.76 1.65 7.29
C GLY A 151 -13.44 0.88 7.15
N ALA A 152 -12.64 1.19 6.14
CA ALA A 152 -11.35 0.55 5.88
C ALA A 152 -10.15 1.35 6.43
N MET A 153 -10.37 2.26 7.39
CA MET A 153 -9.31 3.11 7.94
C MET A 153 -8.83 2.62 9.31
N ILE A 154 -7.52 2.45 9.46
CA ILE A 154 -6.87 2.24 10.77
C ILE A 154 -5.75 3.27 10.94
N LYS A 155 -5.74 3.99 12.06
CA LYS A 155 -4.72 4.99 12.41
C LYS A 155 -4.40 5.94 11.24
N ASN A 156 -5.43 6.38 10.50
CA ASN A 156 -5.34 7.24 9.33
C ASN A 156 -4.66 6.61 8.08
N ILE A 157 -4.47 5.31 8.03
CA ILE A 157 -4.13 4.57 6.82
C ILE A 157 -5.39 3.89 6.32
N TYR A 158 -5.68 4.06 5.03
CA TYR A 158 -6.89 3.55 4.38
C TYR A 158 -6.55 2.34 3.52
N ASP A 159 -7.54 1.44 3.41
CA ASP A 159 -7.55 0.33 2.45
C ASP A 159 -6.37 -0.64 2.56
N LEU A 160 -5.72 -0.71 3.72
CA LEU A 160 -4.61 -1.66 3.97
C LEU A 160 -5.09 -3.12 3.93
N ALA A 161 -6.39 -3.34 3.94
CA ALA A 161 -7.02 -4.65 3.88
C ALA A 161 -8.09 -4.67 2.78
N GLY A 162 -7.92 -5.56 1.81
CA GLY A 162 -8.85 -5.70 0.69
C GLY A 162 -8.66 -4.63 -0.39
N ASN A 163 -9.69 -4.38 -1.15
CA ASN A 163 -9.77 -3.49 -2.31
C ASN A 163 -8.90 -3.92 -3.50
N VAL A 164 -7.58 -3.93 -3.36
CA VAL A 164 -6.64 -4.47 -4.37
C VAL A 164 -5.57 -5.34 -3.73
N TRP A 165 -4.85 -6.09 -4.54
CA TRP A 165 -3.66 -6.82 -4.13
C TRP A 165 -2.50 -5.84 -3.94
N GLU A 166 -1.77 -6.02 -2.87
CA GLU A 166 -0.62 -5.19 -2.53
C GLU A 166 0.68 -5.94 -2.78
N TRP A 167 1.62 -5.25 -3.40
CA TRP A 167 2.95 -5.77 -3.70
C TRP A 167 3.99 -5.20 -2.76
N THR A 168 4.93 -6.03 -2.36
CA THR A 168 6.14 -5.65 -1.62
C THR A 168 7.38 -5.84 -2.47
N MET A 169 8.52 -5.40 -1.95
CA MET A 169 9.83 -5.57 -2.60
C MET A 169 10.36 -7.01 -2.54
N GLU A 170 9.81 -7.86 -1.68
CA GLU A 170 10.11 -9.30 -1.58
C GLU A 170 9.06 -10.17 -2.27
#